data_e8ec050d945584f1b8e8e2120a2c2f5e
#
_entry.id   e8ec050d945584f1b8e8e2120a2c2f5e
#
_cell.length_a   1.000
_cell.length_b   1.000
_cell.length_c   1.000
_cell.angle_alpha   90.00
_cell.angle_beta   90.00
_cell.angle_gamma   90.00
#
_symmetry.space_group_name_H-M   'P 1'
#
loop_
_entity.id
_entity.type
_entity.pdbx_description
1 polymer ?
#
loop_
_entity_poly.entity_id
_entity_poly.type
_entity_poly.pdbx_seq_one_letter_code
_entity_poly.pdbx_strand_id
1 'polypeptide(L)'
;PFTSPAAFEKWLDGNGEDAPGFWMKLGKKPNPDRGITYPEAVEVALCFGWIDGQAYRYDDLWYLQRFTPRRSKSIWSQKNVERIEQLIADGRLRPAGLAQVEAAKADGRWERAYAGSADIEVPADLQAALDADPDAAAAFAALKRGDRYSFLARLHLAVRPQTRAKHIAAIVEKMTAK
;
A
#
# COMPACT_ATOMS: atom_id res chain seq x y z
N PRO A 1 -21.97 4.32 -0.59
CA PRO A 1 -21.10 4.73 -1.72
C PRO A 1 -21.14 6.25 -1.88
N PHE A 2 -20.01 6.83 -2.34
CA PHE A 2 -20.00 8.23 -2.79
C PHE A 2 -20.27 8.26 -4.30
N THR A 3 -21.03 9.25 -4.73
CA THR A 3 -21.41 9.38 -6.14
C THR A 3 -20.31 9.99 -7.00
N SER A 4 -19.37 10.72 -6.38
CA SER A 4 -18.28 11.42 -7.08
C SER A 4 -17.10 11.70 -6.13
N PRO A 5 -15.91 12.04 -6.66
CA PRO A 5 -14.79 12.55 -5.86
C PRO A 5 -15.17 13.74 -5.00
N ALA A 6 -15.89 14.72 -5.54
CA ALA A 6 -16.33 15.92 -4.82
C ALA A 6 -17.23 15.60 -3.62
N ALA A 7 -18.10 14.58 -3.72
CA ALA A 7 -18.93 14.14 -2.60
C ALA A 7 -18.07 13.54 -1.48
N PHE A 8 -17.00 12.85 -1.82
CA PHE A 8 -16.05 12.28 -0.84
C PHE A 8 -15.17 13.38 -0.22
N GLU A 9 -14.67 14.34 -1.00
CA GLU A 9 -13.95 15.52 -0.49
C GLU A 9 -14.79 16.29 0.53
N LYS A 10 -16.05 16.59 0.19
CA LYS A 10 -16.97 17.27 1.09
C LYS A 10 -17.19 16.53 2.40
N TRP A 11 -17.25 15.19 2.34
CA TRP A 11 -17.38 14.36 3.54
C TRP A 11 -16.11 14.45 4.42
N LEU A 12 -14.93 14.39 3.80
CA LEU A 12 -13.65 14.51 4.51
C LEU A 12 -13.44 15.90 5.10
N ASP A 13 -13.87 16.96 4.42
CA ASP A 13 -13.83 18.33 4.96
C ASP A 13 -14.61 18.46 6.28
N GLY A 14 -15.72 17.74 6.41
CA GLY A 14 -16.57 17.83 7.61
C GLY A 14 -16.30 16.76 8.68
N ASN A 15 -15.60 15.67 8.34
CA ASN A 15 -15.48 14.48 9.22
C ASN A 15 -14.05 13.93 9.32
N GLY A 16 -13.14 14.41 8.46
CA GLY A 16 -11.83 13.76 8.26
C GLY A 16 -10.90 13.81 9.47
N GLU A 17 -11.08 14.78 10.37
CA GLU A 17 -10.27 14.91 11.59
C GLU A 17 -10.72 13.94 12.69
N ASP A 18 -12.02 13.72 12.84
CA ASP A 18 -12.60 12.96 13.95
C ASP A 18 -12.89 11.50 13.60
N ALA A 19 -13.11 11.19 12.33
CA ALA A 19 -13.52 9.85 11.93
C ALA A 19 -12.36 8.84 12.03
N PRO A 20 -12.56 7.70 12.74
CA PRO A 20 -11.52 6.67 12.88
C PRO A 20 -11.30 5.85 11.61
N GLY A 21 -12.02 6.16 10.56
CA GLY A 21 -12.08 5.46 9.29
C GLY A 21 -13.43 4.80 9.05
N PHE A 22 -13.63 4.36 7.79
CA PHE A 22 -14.90 3.75 7.37
C PHE A 22 -14.69 2.75 6.23
N TRP A 23 -15.73 1.99 5.93
CA TRP A 23 -15.80 1.10 4.77
C TRP A 23 -16.54 1.78 3.63
N MET A 24 -15.82 2.06 2.53
CA MET A 24 -16.40 2.58 1.31
C MET A 24 -16.88 1.43 0.43
N LYS A 25 -18.13 1.46 0.00
CA LYS A 25 -18.67 0.57 -1.01
C LYS A 25 -18.29 1.10 -2.40
N LEU A 26 -17.45 0.35 -3.12
CA LEU A 26 -16.94 0.69 -4.45
C LEU A 26 -17.48 -0.26 -5.50
N GLY A 27 -17.86 0.29 -6.65
CA GLY A 27 -18.34 -0.48 -7.77
C GLY A 27 -17.23 -1.14 -8.56
N LYS A 28 -17.44 -2.42 -8.95
CA LYS A 28 -16.58 -3.13 -9.90
C LYS A 28 -16.79 -2.59 -11.33
N LYS A 29 -15.84 -2.83 -12.24
CA LYS A 29 -15.89 -2.32 -13.62
C LYS A 29 -17.20 -2.55 -14.38
N PRO A 30 -17.88 -3.71 -14.26
CA PRO A 30 -19.14 -3.94 -14.99
C PRO A 30 -20.33 -3.15 -14.45
N ASN A 31 -20.22 -2.53 -13.25
CA ASN A 31 -21.33 -1.84 -12.63
C ASN A 31 -21.50 -0.42 -13.22
N PRO A 32 -22.62 -0.10 -13.89
CA PRO A 32 -22.88 1.23 -14.45
C PRO A 32 -23.03 2.31 -13.37
N ASP A 33 -23.52 1.94 -12.17
CA ASP A 33 -23.79 2.86 -11.06
C ASP A 33 -22.65 2.92 -10.04
N ARG A 34 -21.42 2.63 -10.47
CA ARG A 34 -20.25 2.47 -9.58
C ARG A 34 -19.88 3.71 -8.77
N GLY A 35 -20.34 4.91 -9.17
CA GLY A 35 -19.98 6.18 -8.50
C GLY A 35 -18.48 6.46 -8.61
N ILE A 36 -17.88 6.92 -7.50
CA ILE A 36 -16.43 7.14 -7.41
C ILE A 36 -15.66 5.85 -7.65
N THR A 37 -14.61 5.91 -8.45
CA THR A 37 -13.71 4.78 -8.69
C THR A 37 -12.65 4.65 -7.58
N TYR A 38 -12.04 3.47 -7.45
CA TYR A 38 -10.97 3.26 -6.48
C TYR A 38 -9.77 4.21 -6.67
N PRO A 39 -9.23 4.45 -7.88
CA PRO A 39 -8.15 5.42 -8.04
C PRO A 39 -8.52 6.82 -7.59
N GLU A 40 -9.70 7.31 -7.95
CA GLU A 40 -10.20 8.63 -7.53
C GLU A 40 -10.37 8.70 -6.00
N ALA A 41 -10.91 7.65 -5.39
CA ALA A 41 -11.07 7.59 -3.93
C ALA A 41 -9.72 7.61 -3.20
N VAL A 42 -8.68 6.94 -3.73
CA VAL A 42 -7.32 6.97 -3.17
C VAL A 42 -6.73 8.38 -3.29
N GLU A 43 -6.87 9.05 -4.44
CA GLU A 43 -6.37 10.41 -4.63
C GLU A 43 -7.01 11.39 -3.64
N VAL A 44 -8.34 11.36 -3.52
CA VAL A 44 -9.05 12.18 -2.55
C VAL A 44 -8.58 11.89 -1.13
N ALA A 45 -8.50 10.62 -0.75
CA ALA A 45 -8.02 10.22 0.58
C ALA A 45 -6.61 10.75 0.87
N LEU A 46 -5.68 10.63 -0.08
CA LEU A 46 -4.30 11.12 0.04
C LEU A 46 -4.26 12.64 0.23
N CYS A 47 -5.12 13.41 -0.44
CA CYS A 47 -5.20 14.86 -0.26
C CYS A 47 -5.49 15.25 1.19
N PHE A 48 -6.23 14.44 1.92
CA PHE A 48 -6.63 14.65 3.31
C PHE A 48 -5.78 13.89 4.34
N GLY A 49 -4.66 13.29 3.93
CA GLY A 49 -3.80 12.51 4.82
C GLY A 49 -4.39 11.16 5.23
N TRP A 50 -5.32 10.64 4.44
CA TRP A 50 -5.92 9.33 4.59
C TRP A 50 -5.26 8.29 3.68
N ILE A 51 -5.53 7.02 3.94
CA ILE A 51 -5.02 5.89 3.14
C ILE A 51 -6.05 4.77 3.07
N ASP A 52 -6.01 4.04 1.97
CA ASP A 52 -6.72 2.78 1.82
C ASP A 52 -6.06 1.65 2.62
N GLY A 53 -6.86 0.68 3.00
CA GLY A 53 -6.43 -0.53 3.73
C GLY A 53 -6.96 -1.79 3.08
N GLN A 54 -7.59 -2.65 3.90
CA GLN A 54 -8.13 -3.93 3.46
C GLN A 54 -9.34 -3.76 2.54
N ALA A 55 -9.49 -4.72 1.61
CA ALA A 55 -10.67 -4.84 0.76
C ALA A 55 -11.39 -6.16 1.04
N TYR A 56 -12.72 -6.15 1.01
CA TYR A 56 -13.55 -7.34 1.15
C TYR A 56 -14.57 -7.44 0.02
N ARG A 57 -14.84 -8.66 -0.43
CA ARG A 57 -15.94 -8.91 -1.36
C ARG A 57 -17.26 -8.56 -0.67
N TYR A 58 -18.13 -7.85 -1.39
CA TYR A 58 -19.48 -7.57 -0.94
C TYR A 58 -20.49 -8.43 -1.75
N ASP A 59 -20.58 -8.19 -3.05
CA ASP A 59 -21.38 -8.97 -4.01
C ASP A 59 -20.71 -9.01 -5.39
N ASP A 60 -21.45 -9.33 -6.45
CA ASP A 60 -20.88 -9.41 -7.80
C ASP A 60 -20.61 -8.04 -8.43
N LEU A 61 -21.32 -6.99 -8.01
CA LEU A 61 -21.20 -5.64 -8.55
C LEU A 61 -20.36 -4.71 -7.65
N TRP A 62 -20.17 -5.06 -6.37
CA TRP A 62 -19.55 -4.19 -5.37
C TRP A 62 -18.51 -4.92 -4.53
N TYR A 63 -17.60 -4.12 -3.94
CA TYR A 63 -16.69 -4.54 -2.87
C TYR A 63 -16.56 -3.44 -1.83
N LEU A 64 -16.05 -3.77 -0.66
CA LEU A 64 -15.78 -2.82 0.42
C LEU A 64 -14.29 -2.53 0.48
N GLN A 65 -13.94 -1.24 0.52
CA GLN A 65 -12.58 -0.76 0.72
C GLN A 65 -12.49 0.02 2.03
N ARG A 66 -11.56 -0.35 2.90
CA ARG A 66 -11.30 0.41 4.12
C ARG A 66 -10.53 1.68 3.79
N PHE A 67 -10.96 2.83 4.34
CA PHE A 67 -10.21 4.08 4.37
C PHE A 67 -10.03 4.52 5.82
N THR A 68 -8.82 5.00 6.17
CA THR A 68 -8.48 5.48 7.52
C THR A 68 -7.53 6.66 7.45
N PRO A 69 -7.50 7.55 8.46
CA PRO A 69 -6.40 8.48 8.62
C PRO A 69 -5.06 7.73 8.66
N ARG A 70 -4.03 8.30 8.06
CA ARG A 70 -2.67 7.75 8.15
C ARG A 70 -2.17 7.85 9.58
N ARG A 71 -1.56 6.79 10.06
CA ARG A 71 -0.90 6.77 11.37
C ARG A 71 0.55 7.26 11.23
N SER A 72 1.14 7.73 12.30
CA SER A 72 2.53 8.24 12.32
C SER A 72 3.58 7.25 11.79
N LYS A 73 3.30 5.94 11.82
CA LYS A 73 4.19 4.89 11.29
C LYS A 73 3.68 4.26 9.99
N SER A 74 2.66 4.84 9.35
CA SER A 74 2.16 4.32 8.07
C SER A 74 3.25 4.40 7.01
N ILE A 75 3.52 3.25 6.38
CA ILE A 75 4.48 3.14 5.27
C ILE A 75 3.89 3.74 3.99
N TRP A 76 4.78 4.07 3.05
CA TRP A 76 4.42 4.59 1.74
C TRP A 76 4.69 3.56 0.65
N SER A 77 3.84 3.49 -0.36
CA SER A 77 4.16 2.81 -1.62
C SER A 77 4.68 3.84 -2.63
N GLN A 78 5.59 3.43 -3.51
CA GLN A 78 6.07 4.28 -4.60
C GLN A 78 4.93 4.88 -5.42
N LYS A 79 3.91 4.06 -5.71
CA LYS A 79 2.72 4.51 -6.42
C LYS A 79 1.96 5.63 -5.70
N ASN A 80 1.92 5.63 -4.36
CA ASN A 80 1.29 6.71 -3.61
C ASN A 80 2.21 7.93 -3.48
N VAL A 81 3.53 7.74 -3.49
CA VAL A 81 4.51 8.84 -3.61
C VAL A 81 4.30 9.58 -4.92
N GLU A 82 4.31 8.87 -6.05
CA GLU A 82 4.07 9.43 -7.39
C GLU A 82 2.75 10.19 -7.48
N ARG A 83 1.67 9.61 -6.92
CA ARG A 83 0.36 10.29 -6.87
C ARG A 83 0.40 11.59 -6.06
N ILE A 84 1.05 11.57 -4.91
CA ILE A 84 1.18 12.78 -4.08
C ILE A 84 1.98 13.86 -4.80
N GLU A 85 3.06 13.51 -5.48
CA GLU A 85 3.86 14.46 -6.26
C GLU A 85 3.00 15.14 -7.34
N GLN A 86 2.16 14.36 -8.04
CA GLN A 86 1.21 14.91 -8.99
C GLN A 86 0.15 15.81 -8.31
N LEU A 87 -0.41 15.37 -7.18
CA LEU A 87 -1.41 16.13 -6.43
C LEU A 87 -0.86 17.46 -5.86
N ILE A 88 0.45 17.48 -5.53
CA ILE A 88 1.15 18.72 -5.14
C ILE A 88 1.28 19.65 -6.35
N ALA A 89 1.73 19.10 -7.50
CA ALA A 89 1.88 19.88 -8.73
C ALA A 89 0.55 20.49 -9.19
N ASP A 90 -0.55 19.76 -9.01
CA ASP A 90 -1.91 20.19 -9.35
C ASP A 90 -2.53 21.14 -8.29
N GLY A 91 -1.83 21.43 -7.18
CA GLY A 91 -2.32 22.29 -6.09
C GLY A 91 -3.51 21.69 -5.32
N ARG A 92 -3.71 20.37 -5.37
CA ARG A 92 -4.86 19.67 -4.76
C ARG A 92 -4.61 19.22 -3.32
N LEU A 93 -3.36 19.16 -2.88
CA LEU A 93 -3.02 18.62 -1.56
C LEU A 93 -3.50 19.57 -0.44
N ARG A 94 -4.23 19.02 0.51
CA ARG A 94 -4.72 19.75 1.69
C ARG A 94 -3.66 19.80 2.78
N PRO A 95 -3.76 20.71 3.77
CA PRO A 95 -2.79 20.82 4.87
C PRO A 95 -2.54 19.49 5.61
N ALA A 96 -3.59 18.71 5.88
CA ALA A 96 -3.48 17.40 6.53
C ALA A 96 -2.68 16.38 5.69
N GLY A 97 -2.88 16.36 4.36
CA GLY A 97 -2.10 15.54 3.45
C GLY A 97 -0.64 15.97 3.41
N LEU A 98 -0.38 17.28 3.31
CA LEU A 98 0.97 17.84 3.32
C LEU A 98 1.73 17.47 4.61
N ALA A 99 1.09 17.60 5.77
CA ALA A 99 1.69 17.23 7.05
C ALA A 99 2.14 15.74 7.10
N GLN A 100 1.38 14.82 6.48
CA GLN A 100 1.77 13.41 6.38
C GLN A 100 3.00 13.20 5.47
N VAL A 101 3.12 13.98 4.40
CA VAL A 101 4.27 13.95 3.49
C VAL A 101 5.52 14.47 4.20
N GLU A 102 5.42 15.63 4.85
CA GLU A 102 6.54 16.24 5.59
C GLU A 102 7.04 15.34 6.71
N ALA A 103 6.14 14.76 7.50
CA ALA A 103 6.49 13.79 8.52
C ALA A 103 7.18 12.54 7.95
N ALA A 104 6.75 12.06 6.78
CA ALA A 104 7.35 10.90 6.13
C ALA A 104 8.74 11.21 5.57
N LYS A 105 8.95 12.40 5.03
CA LYS A 105 10.28 12.88 4.57
C LYS A 105 11.23 13.06 5.76
N ALA A 106 10.76 13.66 6.85
CA ALA A 106 11.57 13.92 8.04
C ALA A 106 12.11 12.63 8.69
N ASP A 107 11.38 11.52 8.64
CA ASP A 107 11.79 10.24 9.24
C ASP A 107 12.25 9.19 8.21
N GLY A 108 12.40 9.56 6.95
CA GLY A 108 12.91 8.74 5.86
C GLY A 108 11.94 7.64 5.36
N ARG A 109 10.66 7.66 5.75
CA ARG A 109 9.65 6.72 5.21
C ARG A 109 9.30 7.00 3.76
N TRP A 110 9.47 8.25 3.32
CA TRP A 110 9.22 8.67 1.96
C TRP A 110 10.20 8.02 0.99
N GLU A 111 11.50 8.10 1.27
CA GLU A 111 12.59 7.53 0.46
C GLU A 111 12.57 5.99 0.49
N ARG A 112 12.06 5.41 1.58
CA ARG A 112 11.89 3.96 1.72
C ARG A 112 10.52 3.47 1.24
N ALA A 113 9.84 4.21 0.36
CA ALA A 113 8.58 3.76 -0.21
C ALA A 113 8.75 2.42 -0.95
N TYR A 114 7.88 1.46 -0.65
CA TYR A 114 7.97 0.12 -1.23
C TYR A 114 7.43 0.07 -2.66
N ALA A 115 8.11 -0.72 -3.51
CA ALA A 115 7.66 -0.97 -4.88
C ALA A 115 6.39 -1.84 -4.92
N GLY A 116 5.61 -1.68 -5.98
CA GLY A 116 4.46 -2.55 -6.26
C GLY A 116 4.87 -3.97 -6.61
N SER A 117 3.90 -4.90 -6.65
CA SER A 117 4.15 -6.31 -6.98
C SER A 117 4.70 -6.54 -8.40
N ALA A 118 4.64 -5.53 -9.27
CA ALA A 118 5.22 -5.57 -10.60
C ALA A 118 6.73 -5.31 -10.58
N ASP A 119 7.15 -4.41 -9.69
CA ASP A 119 8.43 -3.73 -9.76
C ASP A 119 9.34 -4.10 -8.57
N ILE A 120 8.81 -4.88 -7.59
CA ILE A 120 9.58 -5.27 -6.43
C ILE A 120 10.67 -6.29 -6.81
N GLU A 121 11.91 -5.92 -6.58
CA GLU A 121 13.08 -6.75 -6.85
C GLU A 121 13.46 -7.63 -5.65
N VAL A 122 14.16 -8.72 -5.93
CA VAL A 122 14.77 -9.56 -4.89
C VAL A 122 16.00 -8.84 -4.36
N PRO A 123 16.07 -8.48 -3.06
CA PRO A 123 17.23 -7.80 -2.52
C PRO A 123 18.47 -8.70 -2.53
N ALA A 124 19.65 -8.10 -2.66
CA ALA A 124 20.92 -8.83 -2.80
C ALA A 124 21.22 -9.80 -1.64
N ASP A 125 20.83 -9.45 -0.42
CA ASP A 125 21.00 -10.31 0.76
C ASP A 125 20.08 -11.55 0.76
N LEU A 126 18.84 -11.41 0.27
CA LEU A 126 17.97 -12.56 0.05
C LEU A 126 18.46 -13.39 -1.15
N GLN A 127 18.89 -12.75 -2.23
CA GLN A 127 19.43 -13.43 -3.40
C GLN A 127 20.64 -14.29 -2.99
N ALA A 128 21.59 -13.75 -2.23
CA ALA A 128 22.74 -14.50 -1.75
C ALA A 128 22.36 -15.71 -0.86
N ALA A 129 21.31 -15.56 -0.03
CA ALA A 129 20.81 -16.66 0.80
C ALA A 129 20.13 -17.76 -0.04
N LEU A 130 19.42 -17.39 -1.10
CA LEU A 130 18.81 -18.34 -2.05
C LEU A 130 19.87 -19.02 -2.90
N ASP A 131 20.91 -18.30 -3.35
CA ASP A 131 22.01 -18.88 -4.16
C ASP A 131 22.81 -19.92 -3.37
N ALA A 132 22.83 -19.83 -2.04
CA ALA A 132 23.45 -20.82 -1.15
C ALA A 132 22.64 -22.13 -1.01
N ASP A 133 21.36 -22.14 -1.42
CA ASP A 133 20.46 -23.29 -1.33
C ASP A 133 19.64 -23.41 -2.64
N PRO A 134 20.10 -24.26 -3.60
CA PRO A 134 19.48 -24.43 -4.91
C PRO A 134 18.00 -24.86 -4.85
N ASP A 135 17.62 -25.68 -3.85
CA ASP A 135 16.24 -26.14 -3.68
C ASP A 135 15.35 -24.97 -3.24
N ALA A 136 15.83 -24.14 -2.31
CA ALA A 136 15.15 -22.91 -1.90
C ALA A 136 15.02 -21.91 -3.06
N ALA A 137 16.06 -21.74 -3.87
CA ALA A 137 16.05 -20.87 -5.04
C ALA A 137 14.99 -21.32 -6.06
N ALA A 138 14.96 -22.61 -6.39
CA ALA A 138 13.99 -23.18 -7.32
C ALA A 138 12.55 -23.02 -6.80
N ALA A 139 12.31 -23.32 -5.52
CA ALA A 139 11.00 -23.16 -4.89
C ALA A 139 10.53 -21.70 -4.85
N PHE A 140 11.44 -20.76 -4.53
CA PHE A 140 11.15 -19.33 -4.52
C PHE A 140 10.81 -18.80 -5.92
N ALA A 141 11.53 -19.23 -6.94
CA ALA A 141 11.28 -18.87 -8.34
C ALA A 141 9.92 -19.39 -8.84
N ALA A 142 9.48 -20.56 -8.35
CA ALA A 142 8.19 -21.17 -8.70
C ALA A 142 6.98 -20.51 -8.02
N LEU A 143 7.19 -19.63 -7.03
CA LEU A 143 6.10 -18.94 -6.35
C LEU A 143 5.27 -18.10 -7.31
N LYS A 144 3.94 -18.09 -7.10
CA LYS A 144 3.07 -17.12 -7.75
C LYS A 144 3.48 -15.70 -7.35
N ARG A 145 3.27 -14.75 -8.26
CA ARG A 145 3.66 -13.33 -8.07
C ARG A 145 3.17 -12.74 -6.74
N GLY A 146 1.93 -13.04 -6.32
CA GLY A 146 1.38 -12.53 -5.06
C GLY A 146 2.06 -13.08 -3.82
N ASP A 147 2.41 -14.38 -3.84
CA ASP A 147 3.10 -15.04 -2.73
C ASP A 147 4.53 -14.51 -2.60
N ARG A 148 5.25 -14.41 -3.73
CA ARG A 148 6.59 -13.83 -3.78
C ARG A 148 6.58 -12.38 -3.29
N TYR A 149 5.62 -11.58 -3.74
CA TYR A 149 5.45 -10.20 -3.28
C TYR A 149 5.27 -10.11 -1.76
N SER A 150 4.49 -10.99 -1.15
CA SER A 150 4.26 -10.97 0.31
C SER A 150 5.55 -11.15 1.11
N PHE A 151 6.48 -11.99 0.64
CA PHE A 151 7.80 -12.16 1.25
C PHE A 151 8.67 -10.93 1.06
N LEU A 152 8.76 -10.42 -0.16
CA LEU A 152 9.59 -9.28 -0.51
C LEU A 152 9.14 -7.99 0.18
N ALA A 153 7.83 -7.73 0.22
CA ALA A 153 7.27 -6.58 0.92
C ALA A 153 7.57 -6.61 2.43
N ARG A 154 7.44 -7.80 3.07
CA ARG A 154 7.80 -7.96 4.48
C ARG A 154 9.29 -7.72 4.72
N LEU A 155 10.14 -8.21 3.83
CA LEU A 155 11.59 -8.03 3.93
C LEU A 155 11.99 -6.56 3.72
N HIS A 156 11.35 -5.87 2.77
CA HIS A 156 11.56 -4.44 2.54
C HIS A 156 11.26 -3.59 3.79
N LEU A 157 10.24 -3.98 4.56
CA LEU A 157 9.85 -3.29 5.80
C LEU A 157 10.77 -3.59 6.99
N ALA A 158 11.63 -4.60 6.89
CA ALA A 158 12.54 -5.00 7.96
C ALA A 158 13.79 -4.11 7.98
N VAL A 159 13.70 -2.96 8.67
CA VAL A 159 14.79 -1.97 8.79
C VAL A 159 15.90 -2.44 9.73
N ARG A 160 15.56 -3.19 10.81
CA ARG A 160 16.55 -3.66 11.77
C ARG A 160 17.29 -4.88 11.22
N PRO A 161 18.65 -4.90 11.22
CA PRO A 161 19.43 -6.01 10.65
C PRO A 161 19.05 -7.39 11.19
N GLN A 162 18.84 -7.52 12.51
CA GLN A 162 18.46 -8.79 13.13
C GLN A 162 17.05 -9.26 12.68
N THR A 163 16.10 -8.33 12.54
CA THR A 163 14.75 -8.66 12.04
C THR A 163 14.81 -9.08 10.58
N ARG A 164 15.63 -8.38 9.78
CA ARG A 164 15.83 -8.68 8.37
C ARG A 164 16.47 -10.06 8.18
N ALA A 165 17.54 -10.36 8.92
CA ALA A 165 18.17 -11.68 8.89
C ALA A 165 17.21 -12.83 9.28
N LYS A 166 16.37 -12.63 10.32
CA LYS A 166 15.33 -13.59 10.70
C LYS A 166 14.31 -13.82 9.58
N HIS A 167 13.91 -12.75 8.87
CA HIS A 167 12.96 -12.88 7.75
C HIS A 167 13.59 -13.63 6.59
N ILE A 168 14.86 -13.38 6.26
CA ILE A 168 15.59 -14.12 5.20
C ILE A 168 15.66 -15.59 5.56
N ALA A 169 16.12 -15.95 6.77
CA ALA A 169 16.19 -17.33 7.22
C ALA A 169 14.82 -18.03 7.14
N ALA A 170 13.75 -17.37 7.61
CA ALA A 170 12.41 -17.94 7.55
C ALA A 170 11.87 -18.11 6.12
N ILE A 171 12.30 -17.26 5.17
CA ILE A 171 11.98 -17.44 3.75
C ILE A 171 12.66 -18.69 3.21
N VAL A 172 13.97 -18.83 3.41
CA VAL A 172 14.73 -20.00 2.95
C VAL A 172 14.18 -21.29 3.56
N GLU A 173 13.99 -21.34 4.88
CA GLU A 173 13.39 -22.48 5.59
C GLU A 173 12.02 -22.87 5.00
N LYS A 174 11.16 -21.88 4.73
CA LYS A 174 9.84 -22.14 4.15
C LYS A 174 9.92 -22.68 2.73
N MET A 175 10.93 -22.33 1.97
CA MET A 175 11.14 -22.81 0.60
C MET A 175 11.66 -24.25 0.58
N THR A 176 12.40 -24.69 1.60
CA THR A 176 12.95 -26.05 1.73
C THR A 176 12.07 -27.00 2.53
N ALA A 177 11.08 -26.48 3.30
CA ALA A 177 10.10 -27.30 4.00
C ALA A 177 9.18 -28.01 2.98
N LYS A 178 9.30 -29.34 2.92
CA LYS A 178 8.46 -30.22 2.08
C LYS A 178 7.07 -30.41 2.67
#